data_257f6625eea6d1e25db819dcd38b1319
#
_entry.id   257f6625eea6d1e25db819dcd38b1319
#
_cell.length_a   1.000
_cell.length_b   1.000
_cell.length_c   1.000
_cell.angle_alpha   90.00
_cell.angle_beta   90.00
_cell.angle_gamma   90.00
#
_symmetry.space_group_name_H-M   'P 1'
#
loop_
_entity.id
_entity.type
_entity.pdbx_description
1 polymer ?
#
loop_
_entity_poly.entity_id
_entity_poly.type
_entity_poly.pdbx_seq_one_letter_code
_entity_poly.pdbx_strand_id
1 'polypeptide(L)'
;MLNHFETLCNLCASSGDESEVRNYILSVLRERKDVTWEIDPLGSLLVQKQGKKRAPHKLMISAHMDEVGMIVTHVNSDSTYCLEAVGGVDASVALGRQVLVGEEHLHGVIGAKPVHLLSADEKKKLPKWDELVLDMGILPEAERRTAAREGTYVYFAPNFTRMGKSRVCSKAIDDRAGCAMLLHLLEQEAPYDFTASFLVQEEIGLRGAKAAAYTVNPEFALVLEATTAADIAGAEGDAKVCRLGEGPVISFMDRGAIHVSRGGVRTLAISLPCRYLHSPSCLADLKDLDACTALLPLLIKSIMEEVSSI
;
A
#
# COMPACT_ATOMS: atom_id res chain seq x y z
N MET A 1 -15.76 -4.65 -5.59
CA MET A 1 -14.76 -4.35 -4.55
C MET A 1 -13.83 -5.54 -4.25
N LEU A 2 -14.29 -6.70 -3.75
CA LEU A 2 -13.40 -7.81 -3.35
C LEU A 2 -12.47 -8.32 -4.47
N ASN A 3 -12.95 -8.41 -5.71
CA ASN A 3 -12.11 -8.80 -6.85
C ASN A 3 -11.00 -7.77 -7.13
N HIS A 4 -11.29 -6.47 -6.98
CA HIS A 4 -10.26 -5.43 -7.09
C HIS A 4 -9.22 -5.57 -5.98
N PHE A 5 -9.66 -5.82 -4.74
CA PHE A 5 -8.77 -6.01 -3.61
C PHE A 5 -7.81 -7.19 -3.82
N GLU A 6 -8.34 -8.36 -4.20
CA GLU A 6 -7.53 -9.55 -4.50
C GLU A 6 -6.55 -9.30 -5.66
N THR A 7 -7.02 -8.69 -6.76
CA THR A 7 -6.15 -8.38 -7.90
C THR A 7 -5.05 -7.41 -7.49
N LEU A 8 -5.40 -6.29 -6.84
CA LEU A 8 -4.46 -5.26 -6.43
C LEU A 8 -3.39 -5.79 -5.45
N CYS A 9 -3.78 -6.63 -4.49
CA CYS A 9 -2.82 -7.25 -3.56
C CYS A 9 -1.81 -8.18 -4.25
N ASN A 10 -2.17 -8.76 -5.39
CA ASN A 10 -1.30 -9.68 -6.13
C ASN A 10 -0.40 -8.97 -7.16
N LEU A 11 -0.62 -7.69 -7.47
CA LEU A 11 0.26 -6.91 -8.33
C LEU A 11 1.56 -6.54 -7.61
N CYS A 12 2.62 -6.33 -8.39
CA CYS A 12 3.91 -5.86 -7.91
C CYS A 12 4.01 -4.35 -8.07
N ALA A 13 4.19 -3.62 -6.97
CA ALA A 13 4.43 -2.18 -7.01
C ALA A 13 5.04 -1.68 -5.71
N SER A 14 6.36 -1.58 -5.66
CA SER A 14 7.08 -0.90 -4.58
C SER A 14 7.15 0.61 -4.82
N SER A 15 7.51 1.36 -3.76
CA SER A 15 7.69 2.82 -3.86
C SER A 15 8.65 3.21 -4.97
N GLY A 16 8.17 3.97 -5.95
CA GLY A 16 8.90 4.39 -7.14
C GLY A 16 8.68 3.50 -8.37
N ASP A 17 7.96 2.38 -8.23
CA ASP A 17 7.58 1.49 -9.32
C ASP A 17 6.13 1.02 -9.19
N GLU A 18 5.20 1.96 -9.20
CA GLU A 18 3.77 1.71 -8.99
C GLU A 18 3.00 1.48 -10.30
N SER A 19 3.71 1.27 -11.40
CA SER A 19 3.12 1.25 -12.74
C SER A 19 2.07 0.14 -12.95
N GLU A 20 2.26 -1.05 -12.40
CA GLU A 20 1.30 -2.14 -12.53
C GLU A 20 -0.04 -1.82 -11.88
N VAL A 21 -0.02 -1.31 -10.66
CA VAL A 21 -1.23 -0.92 -9.94
C VAL A 21 -1.93 0.23 -10.64
N ARG A 22 -1.18 1.26 -11.04
CA ARG A 22 -1.74 2.39 -11.80
C ARG A 22 -2.38 1.94 -13.11
N ASN A 23 -1.72 1.06 -13.87
CA ASN A 23 -2.23 0.55 -15.13
C ASN A 23 -3.50 -0.30 -14.93
N TYR A 24 -3.57 -1.10 -13.87
CA TYR A 24 -4.79 -1.82 -13.52
C TYR A 24 -5.94 -0.86 -13.24
N ILE A 25 -5.73 0.15 -12.39
CA ILE A 25 -6.75 1.16 -12.07
C ILE A 25 -7.22 1.85 -13.36
N LEU A 26 -6.30 2.29 -14.21
CA LEU A 26 -6.62 2.92 -15.49
C LEU A 26 -7.42 1.98 -16.40
N SER A 27 -7.12 0.67 -16.41
CA SER A 27 -7.87 -0.29 -17.22
C SER A 27 -9.34 -0.40 -16.82
N VAL A 28 -9.65 -0.26 -15.53
CA VAL A 28 -11.02 -0.25 -15.00
C VAL A 28 -11.74 1.07 -15.32
N LEU A 29 -11.02 2.19 -15.31
CA LEU A 29 -11.60 3.51 -15.50
C LEU A 29 -11.78 3.91 -16.97
N ARG A 30 -11.08 3.26 -17.90
CA ARG A 30 -10.98 3.65 -19.32
C ARG A 30 -12.32 3.84 -20.03
N GLU A 31 -13.29 2.99 -19.75
CA GLU A 31 -14.61 3.01 -20.39
C GLU A 31 -15.62 3.95 -19.70
N ARG A 32 -15.23 4.58 -18.61
CA ARG A 32 -16.12 5.43 -17.83
C ARG A 32 -16.16 6.84 -18.38
N LYS A 33 -17.37 7.39 -18.55
CA LYS A 33 -17.61 8.74 -19.06
C LYS A 33 -17.72 9.81 -17.97
N ASP A 34 -17.84 9.37 -16.72
CA ASP A 34 -18.06 10.23 -15.54
C ASP A 34 -16.76 10.46 -14.75
N VAL A 35 -15.63 10.10 -15.33
CA VAL A 35 -14.29 10.37 -14.79
C VAL A 35 -13.37 10.97 -15.83
N THR A 36 -12.46 11.84 -15.37
CA THR A 36 -11.27 12.27 -16.11
C THR A 36 -10.07 12.10 -15.20
N TRP A 37 -8.89 11.93 -15.75
CA TRP A 37 -7.70 11.72 -14.93
C TRP A 37 -6.46 12.37 -15.52
N GLU A 38 -5.49 12.60 -14.64
CA GLU A 38 -4.13 12.99 -14.99
C GLU A 38 -3.14 12.21 -14.13
N ILE A 39 -1.93 12.05 -14.62
CA ILE A 39 -0.82 11.46 -13.86
C ILE A 39 0.14 12.60 -13.53
N ASP A 40 0.43 12.80 -12.26
CA ASP A 40 1.34 13.84 -11.82
C ASP A 40 2.82 13.48 -12.16
N PRO A 41 3.77 14.42 -12.05
CA PRO A 41 5.17 14.14 -12.37
C PRO A 41 5.86 13.07 -11.50
N LEU A 42 5.31 12.75 -10.32
CA LEU A 42 5.81 11.66 -9.46
C LEU A 42 5.19 10.31 -9.82
N GLY A 43 4.08 10.30 -10.56
CA GLY A 43 3.37 9.11 -10.97
C GLY A 43 2.05 8.85 -10.24
N SER A 44 1.60 9.74 -9.33
CA SER A 44 0.28 9.62 -8.71
C SER A 44 -0.82 9.82 -9.73
N LEU A 45 -1.90 9.06 -9.63
CA LEU A 45 -3.07 9.14 -10.50
C LEU A 45 -4.16 9.97 -9.82
N LEU A 46 -4.47 11.14 -10.38
CA LEU A 46 -5.50 12.06 -9.91
C LEU A 46 -6.74 11.92 -10.78
N VAL A 47 -7.83 11.43 -10.22
CA VAL A 47 -9.08 11.13 -10.94
C VAL A 47 -10.17 12.07 -10.47
N GLN A 48 -10.68 12.88 -11.38
CA GLN A 48 -11.85 13.74 -11.14
C GLN A 48 -13.12 12.94 -11.39
N LYS A 49 -13.91 12.69 -10.35
CA LYS A 49 -15.20 12.02 -10.44
C LYS A 49 -16.29 13.08 -10.59
N GLN A 50 -17.08 12.99 -11.67
CA GLN A 50 -18.27 13.79 -11.84
C GLN A 50 -19.42 13.19 -11.02
N GLY A 51 -20.02 14.00 -10.16
CA GLY A 51 -21.22 13.67 -9.41
C GLY A 51 -22.50 14.19 -10.07
N LYS A 52 -23.65 13.85 -9.47
CA LYS A 52 -24.97 14.37 -9.89
C LYS A 52 -25.11 15.88 -9.63
N LYS A 53 -24.40 16.39 -8.64
CA LYS A 53 -24.35 17.81 -8.27
C LYS A 53 -22.92 18.26 -8.14
N ARG A 54 -22.68 19.53 -8.42
CA ARG A 54 -21.39 20.15 -8.13
C ARG A 54 -21.19 20.21 -6.61
N ALA A 55 -20.02 19.80 -6.15
CA ALA A 55 -19.66 19.82 -4.75
C ALA A 55 -19.53 21.27 -4.24
N PRO A 56 -20.12 21.61 -3.08
CA PRO A 56 -19.91 22.92 -2.45
C PRO A 56 -18.48 23.05 -1.89
N HIS A 57 -17.86 21.94 -1.52
CA HIS A 57 -16.51 21.87 -1.00
C HIS A 57 -15.63 20.99 -1.86
N LYS A 58 -14.36 21.35 -1.98
CA LYS A 58 -13.37 20.56 -2.72
C LYS A 58 -12.87 19.42 -1.85
N LEU A 59 -13.29 18.20 -2.17
CA LEU A 59 -12.96 16.97 -1.46
C LEU A 59 -11.92 16.16 -2.23
N MET A 60 -10.87 15.74 -1.55
CA MET A 60 -9.91 14.73 -1.99
C MET A 60 -10.09 13.44 -1.20
N ILE A 61 -10.14 12.30 -1.86
CA ILE A 61 -10.12 10.97 -1.22
C ILE A 61 -8.89 10.27 -1.74
N SER A 62 -8.03 9.79 -0.86
CA SER A 62 -6.72 9.24 -1.24
C SER A 62 -6.46 7.86 -0.66
N ALA A 63 -5.67 7.07 -1.40
CA ALA A 63 -5.08 5.81 -1.01
C ALA A 63 -3.72 5.69 -1.69
N HIS A 64 -2.75 4.96 -1.12
CA HIS A 64 -1.46 4.79 -1.79
C HIS A 64 -1.36 3.48 -2.58
N MET A 65 -0.63 3.54 -3.70
CA MET A 65 -0.46 2.42 -4.62
C MET A 65 0.75 1.55 -4.29
N ASP A 66 1.74 2.10 -3.61
CA ASP A 66 2.97 1.40 -3.30
C ASP A 66 2.81 0.42 -2.12
N GLU A 67 3.72 -0.50 -2.04
CA GLU A 67 3.95 -1.44 -0.94
C GLU A 67 5.43 -1.47 -0.58
N VAL A 68 5.76 -1.92 0.61
CA VAL A 68 7.15 -2.19 1.02
C VAL A 68 7.74 -3.31 0.17
N GLY A 69 9.02 -3.18 -0.17
CA GLY A 69 9.74 -4.16 -0.98
C GLY A 69 11.23 -4.06 -0.79
N MET A 70 11.99 -4.43 -1.82
CA MET A 70 13.45 -4.40 -1.79
C MET A 70 14.00 -3.94 -3.14
N ILE A 71 15.28 -3.58 -3.15
CA ILE A 71 16.00 -3.20 -4.34
C ILE A 71 17.39 -3.86 -4.35
N VAL A 72 17.83 -4.31 -5.53
CA VAL A 72 19.18 -4.86 -5.69
C VAL A 72 20.20 -3.72 -5.60
N THR A 73 21.18 -3.87 -4.72
CA THR A 73 22.25 -2.89 -4.53
C THR A 73 23.62 -3.37 -5.07
N HIS A 74 23.82 -4.68 -5.20
CA HIS A 74 25.04 -5.23 -5.74
C HIS A 74 24.85 -6.65 -6.32
N VAL A 75 25.60 -6.99 -7.36
CA VAL A 75 25.63 -8.33 -7.99
C VAL A 75 26.90 -9.05 -7.54
N ASN A 76 26.76 -10.08 -6.71
CA ASN A 76 27.87 -10.84 -6.18
C ASN A 76 28.51 -11.78 -7.23
N SER A 77 29.77 -12.15 -7.01
CA SER A 77 30.49 -13.09 -7.89
C SER A 77 29.96 -14.53 -7.81
N ASP A 78 29.28 -14.89 -6.71
CA ASP A 78 28.72 -16.22 -6.43
C ASP A 78 27.29 -16.43 -6.96
N SER A 79 26.80 -15.52 -7.81
CA SER A 79 25.43 -15.53 -8.38
C SER A 79 24.31 -15.12 -7.43
N THR A 80 24.65 -14.56 -6.25
CA THR A 80 23.69 -13.94 -5.36
C THR A 80 23.67 -12.42 -5.55
N TYR A 81 22.67 -11.74 -4.95
CA TYR A 81 22.53 -10.29 -5.04
C TYR A 81 22.34 -9.71 -3.64
N CYS A 82 23.00 -8.59 -3.36
CA CYS A 82 22.75 -7.81 -2.15
C CYS A 82 21.47 -7.00 -2.31
N LEU A 83 20.76 -6.82 -1.21
CA LEU A 83 19.46 -6.14 -1.14
C LEU A 83 19.47 -5.03 -0.09
N GLU A 84 18.66 -4.00 -0.35
CA GLU A 84 18.24 -3.02 0.64
C GLU A 84 16.72 -2.93 0.65
N ALA A 85 16.15 -2.55 1.80
CA ALA A 85 14.73 -2.33 1.94
C ALA A 85 14.26 -1.09 1.18
N VAL A 86 13.09 -1.18 0.56
CA VAL A 86 12.30 -0.05 0.06
C VAL A 86 11.06 0.07 0.94
N GLY A 87 11.01 1.13 1.76
CA GLY A 87 10.00 1.27 2.81
C GLY A 87 10.37 0.57 4.13
N GLY A 88 9.41 0.49 5.04
CA GLY A 88 9.61 0.06 6.43
C GLY A 88 9.52 -1.45 6.65
N VAL A 89 10.23 -2.28 5.89
CA VAL A 89 10.22 -3.74 6.06
C VAL A 89 11.42 -4.25 6.87
N ASP A 90 11.16 -5.15 7.84
CA ASP A 90 12.20 -5.76 8.66
C ASP A 90 12.87 -6.95 7.96
N ALA A 91 14.20 -7.06 8.07
CA ALA A 91 14.98 -8.14 7.45
C ALA A 91 14.54 -9.54 7.91
N SER A 92 14.11 -9.69 9.16
CA SER A 92 13.63 -10.98 9.70
C SER A 92 12.34 -11.45 9.03
N VAL A 93 11.53 -10.53 8.52
CA VAL A 93 10.30 -10.84 7.79
C VAL A 93 10.60 -11.30 6.36
N ALA A 94 11.67 -10.79 5.76
CA ALA A 94 12.08 -11.11 4.40
C ALA A 94 12.78 -12.48 4.28
N LEU A 95 13.49 -12.92 5.33
CA LEU A 95 14.25 -14.17 5.31
C LEU A 95 13.37 -15.38 4.96
N GLY A 96 13.81 -16.17 3.98
CA GLY A 96 13.13 -17.39 3.51
C GLY A 96 11.91 -17.13 2.61
N ARG A 97 11.64 -15.87 2.24
CA ARG A 97 10.50 -15.54 1.37
C ARG A 97 10.83 -15.73 -0.10
N GLN A 98 9.84 -16.24 -0.82
CA GLN A 98 9.83 -16.19 -2.28
C GLN A 98 9.55 -14.78 -2.74
N VAL A 99 10.23 -14.36 -3.80
CA VAL A 99 10.14 -13.01 -4.35
C VAL A 99 10.07 -13.06 -5.88
N LEU A 100 9.60 -11.95 -6.44
CA LEU A 100 9.63 -11.66 -7.86
C LEU A 100 10.64 -10.54 -8.13
N VAL A 101 11.41 -10.64 -9.20
CA VAL A 101 12.55 -9.76 -9.49
C VAL A 101 12.37 -9.08 -10.85
N GLY A 102 12.41 -7.75 -10.84
CA GLY A 102 12.34 -6.92 -12.03
C GLY A 102 11.01 -6.97 -12.78
N GLU A 103 10.95 -6.33 -13.93
CA GLU A 103 9.74 -6.22 -14.76
C GLU A 103 9.27 -7.56 -15.32
N GLU A 104 10.18 -8.53 -15.48
CA GLU A 104 9.86 -9.88 -15.98
C GLU A 104 9.40 -10.83 -14.88
N HIS A 105 9.35 -10.37 -13.63
CA HIS A 105 8.92 -11.15 -12.46
C HIS A 105 9.68 -12.48 -12.33
N LEU A 106 10.99 -12.46 -12.52
CA LEU A 106 11.81 -13.66 -12.34
C LEU A 106 11.76 -14.12 -10.89
N HIS A 107 11.67 -15.44 -10.70
CA HIS A 107 11.58 -16.01 -9.35
C HIS A 107 12.91 -15.97 -8.61
N GLY A 108 12.85 -15.61 -7.34
CA GLY A 108 13.98 -15.66 -6.42
C GLY A 108 13.55 -16.04 -4.99
N VAL A 109 14.53 -16.25 -4.14
CA VAL A 109 14.34 -16.49 -2.71
C VAL A 109 15.34 -15.66 -1.92
N ILE A 110 14.91 -15.16 -0.75
CA ILE A 110 15.80 -14.43 0.16
C ILE A 110 16.41 -15.43 1.13
N GLY A 111 17.72 -15.59 1.03
CA GLY A 111 18.51 -16.49 1.87
C GLY A 111 19.42 -15.75 2.85
N ALA A 112 19.97 -16.50 3.80
CA ALA A 112 21.02 -16.06 4.71
C ALA A 112 21.92 -17.22 5.07
N LYS A 113 23.02 -16.94 5.80
CA LYS A 113 23.90 -17.96 6.36
C LYS A 113 23.10 -18.98 7.19
N PRO A 114 23.20 -20.30 6.90
CA PRO A 114 22.42 -21.32 7.59
C PRO A 114 22.68 -21.38 9.11
N VAL A 115 21.63 -21.65 9.89
CA VAL A 115 21.68 -21.64 11.36
C VAL A 115 22.80 -22.52 11.95
N HIS A 116 23.14 -23.66 11.33
CA HIS A 116 24.21 -24.56 11.82
C HIS A 116 25.61 -23.96 11.58
N LEU A 117 25.78 -22.98 10.74
CA LEU A 117 27.04 -22.26 10.51
C LEU A 117 27.15 -20.98 11.34
N LEU A 118 26.09 -20.57 12.05
CA LEU A 118 26.10 -19.39 12.91
C LEU A 118 26.81 -19.71 14.24
N SER A 119 27.59 -18.76 14.73
CA SER A 119 28.13 -18.76 16.08
C SER A 119 27.02 -18.65 17.14
N ALA A 120 27.36 -18.94 18.41
CA ALA A 120 26.41 -18.83 19.52
C ALA A 120 25.86 -17.40 19.71
N ASP A 121 26.63 -16.39 19.38
CA ASP A 121 26.22 -14.97 19.51
C ASP A 121 25.42 -14.50 18.31
N GLU A 122 25.73 -14.95 17.08
CA GLU A 122 24.92 -14.67 15.89
C GLU A 122 23.50 -15.24 16.04
N LYS A 123 23.35 -16.45 16.61
CA LYS A 123 22.04 -17.09 16.86
C LYS A 123 21.11 -16.34 17.80
N LYS A 124 21.62 -15.38 18.58
CA LYS A 124 20.83 -14.55 19.51
C LYS A 124 20.33 -13.25 18.89
N LYS A 125 20.73 -12.95 17.67
CA LYS A 125 20.41 -11.70 16.96
C LYS A 125 19.42 -11.95 15.86
N LEU A 126 18.57 -10.94 15.59
CA LEU A 126 17.76 -10.91 14.36
C LEU A 126 18.69 -10.61 13.17
N PRO A 127 18.40 -11.18 12.00
CA PRO A 127 19.17 -10.90 10.78
C PRO A 127 19.05 -9.43 10.39
N LYS A 128 20.11 -8.91 9.79
CA LYS A 128 20.14 -7.58 9.18
C LYS A 128 20.12 -7.70 7.65
N TRP A 129 19.84 -6.61 6.97
CA TRP A 129 19.80 -6.59 5.50
C TRP A 129 21.14 -6.94 4.84
N ASP A 130 22.26 -6.54 5.42
CA ASP A 130 23.61 -6.89 4.97
C ASP A 130 24.00 -8.37 5.17
N GLU A 131 23.18 -9.13 5.90
CA GLU A 131 23.33 -10.57 6.12
C GLU A 131 22.42 -11.40 5.21
N LEU A 132 21.51 -10.73 4.44
CA LEU A 132 20.60 -11.37 3.51
C LEU A 132 21.09 -11.29 2.08
N VAL A 133 20.75 -12.28 1.28
CA VAL A 133 21.03 -12.30 -0.15
C VAL A 133 19.79 -12.75 -0.92
N LEU A 134 19.60 -12.20 -2.11
CA LEU A 134 18.67 -12.74 -3.09
C LEU A 134 19.39 -13.83 -3.89
N ASP A 135 18.78 -14.99 -3.97
CA ASP A 135 19.21 -16.12 -4.80
C ASP A 135 18.15 -16.41 -5.86
N MET A 136 18.55 -16.32 -7.13
CA MET A 136 17.70 -16.62 -8.30
C MET A 136 18.10 -17.94 -8.97
N GLY A 137 18.82 -18.80 -8.26
CA GLY A 137 19.47 -19.99 -8.82
C GLY A 137 20.80 -19.67 -9.48
N ILE A 138 21.49 -20.72 -9.91
CA ILE A 138 22.80 -20.55 -10.57
C ILE A 138 22.56 -20.07 -12.01
N LEU A 139 22.87 -18.80 -12.25
CA LEU A 139 22.84 -18.21 -13.58
C LEU A 139 24.27 -18.14 -14.16
N PRO A 140 24.46 -18.37 -15.47
CA PRO A 140 25.70 -18.08 -16.17
C PRO A 140 26.10 -16.61 -15.95
N GLU A 141 27.39 -16.32 -15.85
CA GLU A 141 27.88 -14.96 -15.57
C GLU A 141 27.34 -13.91 -16.55
N ALA A 142 27.20 -14.26 -17.83
CA ALA A 142 26.66 -13.39 -18.87
C ALA A 142 25.15 -13.04 -18.64
N GLU A 143 24.42 -13.87 -17.94
CA GLU A 143 22.97 -13.69 -17.69
C GLU A 143 22.68 -12.96 -16.38
N ARG A 144 23.58 -12.98 -15.40
CA ARG A 144 23.36 -12.40 -14.06
C ARG A 144 22.96 -10.93 -14.10
N ARG A 145 23.72 -10.12 -14.85
CA ARG A 145 23.45 -8.67 -14.96
C ARG A 145 22.27 -8.34 -15.87
N THR A 146 21.86 -9.29 -16.69
CA THR A 146 20.65 -9.17 -17.51
C THR A 146 19.42 -9.53 -16.70
N ALA A 147 19.52 -10.55 -15.84
CA ALA A 147 18.42 -10.98 -14.98
C ALA A 147 18.12 -9.95 -13.86
N ALA A 148 19.17 -9.41 -13.23
CA ALA A 148 19.02 -8.32 -12.26
C ALA A 148 20.34 -7.50 -12.18
N ARG A 149 20.19 -6.21 -12.02
CA ARG A 149 21.28 -5.23 -11.85
C ARG A 149 20.99 -4.33 -10.67
N GLU A 150 21.97 -3.53 -10.31
CA GLU A 150 21.78 -2.49 -9.29
C GLU A 150 20.59 -1.58 -9.68
N GLY A 151 19.66 -1.39 -8.77
CA GLY A 151 18.42 -0.65 -9.01
C GLY A 151 17.22 -1.50 -9.45
N THR A 152 17.39 -2.83 -9.67
CA THR A 152 16.26 -3.71 -9.96
C THR A 152 15.41 -3.91 -8.72
N TYR A 153 14.09 -3.69 -8.83
CA TYR A 153 13.13 -3.92 -7.75
C TYR A 153 12.90 -5.40 -7.48
N VAL A 154 12.62 -5.71 -6.22
CA VAL A 154 12.33 -7.07 -5.74
C VAL A 154 11.08 -7.01 -4.87
N TYR A 155 10.06 -7.77 -5.24
CA TYR A 155 8.74 -7.77 -4.62
C TYR A 155 8.48 -9.07 -3.90
N PHE A 156 7.73 -9.03 -2.81
CA PHE A 156 7.20 -10.27 -2.24
C PHE A 156 6.28 -10.97 -3.25
N ALA A 157 6.37 -12.30 -3.34
CA ALA A 157 5.54 -13.07 -4.25
C ALA A 157 4.04 -12.96 -3.88
N PRO A 158 3.13 -12.92 -4.86
CA PRO A 158 1.70 -12.91 -4.65
C PRO A 158 1.23 -14.08 -3.79
N ASN A 159 0.33 -13.83 -2.82
CA ASN A 159 -0.07 -14.83 -1.84
C ASN A 159 -1.47 -14.64 -1.26
N PHE A 160 -2.36 -13.92 -1.94
CA PHE A 160 -3.71 -13.67 -1.43
C PHE A 160 -4.44 -14.97 -1.11
N THR A 161 -4.78 -15.16 0.16
CA THR A 161 -5.38 -16.39 0.67
C THR A 161 -6.52 -16.08 1.62
N ARG A 162 -7.68 -16.72 1.40
CA ARG A 162 -8.82 -16.63 2.33
C ARG A 162 -8.60 -17.55 3.53
N MET A 163 -8.87 -17.04 4.72
CA MET A 163 -8.69 -17.74 5.99
C MET A 163 -9.96 -17.71 6.82
N GLY A 164 -10.41 -18.88 7.28
CA GLY A 164 -11.62 -19.00 8.07
C GLY A 164 -12.87 -18.52 7.31
N LYS A 165 -13.74 -17.75 7.99
CA LYS A 165 -15.03 -17.30 7.40
C LYS A 165 -14.94 -15.94 6.70
N SER A 166 -14.13 -15.03 7.22
CA SER A 166 -14.11 -13.62 6.76
C SER A 166 -12.73 -13.01 6.66
N ARG A 167 -11.67 -13.75 6.97
CA ARG A 167 -10.31 -13.20 6.97
C ARG A 167 -9.57 -13.48 5.69
N VAL A 168 -8.62 -12.61 5.39
CA VAL A 168 -7.68 -12.74 4.28
C VAL A 168 -6.27 -12.49 4.77
N CYS A 169 -5.32 -13.27 4.25
CA CYS A 169 -3.91 -13.06 4.42
C CYS A 169 -3.30 -12.71 3.07
N SER A 170 -2.54 -11.62 3.00
CA SER A 170 -1.88 -11.19 1.76
C SER A 170 -0.72 -10.25 2.07
N LYS A 171 0.20 -10.12 1.10
CA LYS A 171 1.05 -8.94 1.00
C LYS A 171 0.22 -7.70 0.67
N ALA A 172 0.77 -6.52 0.84
CA ALA A 172 0.25 -5.25 0.31
C ALA A 172 -1.20 -4.91 0.68
N ILE A 173 -1.77 -5.47 1.77
CA ILE A 173 -3.08 -5.03 2.27
C ILE A 173 -3.04 -3.53 2.54
N ASP A 174 -1.93 -3.05 3.05
CA ASP A 174 -1.48 -1.67 3.13
C ASP A 174 -0.83 -1.27 1.79
N ASP A 175 -1.41 -0.34 0.96
CA ASP A 175 -2.79 0.12 1.09
C ASP A 175 -3.62 -0.23 -0.16
N ARG A 176 -3.49 -1.48 -0.61
CA ARG A 176 -4.32 -1.97 -1.72
C ARG A 176 -5.79 -2.09 -1.30
N ALA A 177 -6.04 -2.15 0.02
CA ALA A 177 -7.39 -2.07 0.57
C ALA A 177 -8.02 -0.70 0.30
N GLY A 178 -7.32 0.39 0.59
CA GLY A 178 -7.75 1.75 0.26
C GLY A 178 -7.90 1.96 -1.23
N CYS A 179 -6.96 1.47 -2.03
CA CYS A 179 -7.08 1.51 -3.50
C CYS A 179 -8.34 0.78 -4.00
N ALA A 180 -8.66 -0.38 -3.45
CA ALA A 180 -9.84 -1.15 -3.84
C ALA A 180 -11.14 -0.44 -3.43
N MET A 181 -11.19 0.13 -2.22
CA MET A 181 -12.32 0.93 -1.75
C MET A 181 -12.55 2.17 -2.63
N LEU A 182 -11.46 2.88 -2.96
CA LEU A 182 -11.51 4.08 -3.78
C LEU A 182 -11.93 3.77 -5.22
N LEU A 183 -11.40 2.68 -5.80
CA LEU A 183 -11.78 2.22 -7.12
C LEU A 183 -13.25 1.80 -7.16
N HIS A 184 -13.72 1.07 -6.14
CA HIS A 184 -15.12 0.70 -6.00
C HIS A 184 -16.04 1.93 -5.88
N LEU A 185 -15.64 2.95 -5.14
CA LEU A 185 -16.38 4.21 -5.03
C LEU A 185 -16.47 4.93 -6.39
N LEU A 186 -15.40 4.92 -7.18
CA LEU A 186 -15.38 5.49 -8.54
C LEU A 186 -16.32 4.75 -9.49
N GLU A 187 -16.57 3.46 -9.30
CA GLU A 187 -17.53 2.69 -10.10
C GLU A 187 -18.99 3.02 -9.80
N GLN A 188 -19.27 3.57 -8.62
CA GLN A 188 -20.63 3.94 -8.22
C GLN A 188 -21.02 5.31 -8.75
N GLU A 189 -22.32 5.59 -8.78
CA GLU A 189 -22.82 6.95 -8.97
C GLU A 189 -22.50 7.81 -7.74
N ALA A 190 -21.89 8.96 -7.98
CA ALA A 190 -21.56 9.91 -6.92
C ALA A 190 -22.64 10.99 -6.79
N PRO A 191 -23.08 11.35 -5.57
CA PRO A 191 -24.02 12.46 -5.39
C PRO A 191 -23.34 13.83 -5.67
N TYR A 192 -22.05 13.95 -5.40
CA TYR A 192 -21.24 15.16 -5.57
C TYR A 192 -19.92 14.83 -6.26
N ASP A 193 -19.34 15.86 -6.91
CA ASP A 193 -17.98 15.77 -7.47
C ASP A 193 -16.95 15.56 -6.36
N PHE A 194 -15.90 14.80 -6.65
CA PHE A 194 -14.72 14.68 -5.79
C PHE A 194 -13.49 14.29 -6.58
N THR A 195 -12.30 14.46 -6.00
CA THR A 195 -11.04 13.97 -6.56
C THR A 195 -10.59 12.71 -5.82
N ALA A 196 -10.49 11.60 -6.55
CA ALA A 196 -9.83 10.39 -6.07
C ALA A 196 -8.34 10.46 -6.43
N SER A 197 -7.46 10.23 -5.46
CA SER A 197 -6.02 10.33 -5.64
C SER A 197 -5.36 9.01 -5.24
N PHE A 198 -4.84 8.27 -6.24
CA PHE A 198 -4.03 7.10 -6.01
C PHE A 198 -2.56 7.52 -5.97
N LEU A 199 -1.99 7.49 -4.78
CA LEU A 199 -0.72 8.13 -4.46
C LEU A 199 0.44 7.16 -4.65
N VAL A 200 1.62 7.71 -4.92
CA VAL A 200 2.89 6.98 -5.01
C VAL A 200 3.81 7.31 -3.84
N GLN A 201 4.77 6.43 -3.55
CA GLN A 201 5.90 6.69 -2.65
C GLN A 201 5.45 7.13 -1.24
N GLU A 202 4.38 6.52 -0.73
CA GLU A 202 3.93 6.74 0.64
C GLU A 202 4.95 6.17 1.62
N GLU A 203 5.36 4.91 1.43
CA GLU A 203 6.19 4.07 2.28
C GLU A 203 7.63 4.59 2.47
N ILE A 204 8.05 5.52 1.62
CA ILE A 204 9.36 6.19 1.69
C ILE A 204 9.25 7.68 2.07
N GLY A 205 8.15 8.08 2.70
CA GLY A 205 7.97 9.40 3.32
C GLY A 205 6.91 10.29 2.71
N LEU A 206 5.73 9.73 2.34
CA LEU A 206 4.52 10.47 1.97
C LEU A 206 4.71 11.41 0.75
N ARG A 207 5.60 11.05 -0.19
CA ARG A 207 6.04 11.98 -1.25
C ARG A 207 4.93 12.35 -2.20
N GLY A 208 4.19 11.35 -2.71
CA GLY A 208 3.06 11.55 -3.61
C GLY A 208 1.93 12.33 -2.95
N ALA A 209 1.66 12.07 -1.66
CA ALA A 209 0.62 12.76 -0.90
C ALA A 209 0.83 14.28 -0.84
N LYS A 210 2.09 14.72 -0.64
CA LYS A 210 2.43 16.15 -0.63
C LYS A 210 2.20 16.81 -1.99
N ALA A 211 2.64 16.16 -3.08
CA ALA A 211 2.50 16.69 -4.43
C ALA A 211 1.02 16.72 -4.86
N ALA A 212 0.28 15.63 -4.64
CA ALA A 212 -1.13 15.53 -4.97
C ALA A 212 -1.99 16.55 -4.19
N ALA A 213 -1.79 16.68 -2.87
CA ALA A 213 -2.51 17.66 -2.06
C ALA A 213 -2.23 19.11 -2.49
N TYR A 214 -0.99 19.40 -2.91
CA TYR A 214 -0.64 20.70 -3.47
C TYR A 214 -1.38 20.98 -4.79
N THR A 215 -1.44 19.99 -5.69
CA THR A 215 -2.09 20.11 -7.01
C THR A 215 -3.60 20.17 -6.88
N VAL A 216 -4.20 19.26 -6.14
CA VAL A 216 -5.65 19.20 -5.93
C VAL A 216 -6.14 20.41 -5.13
N ASN A 217 -5.37 20.89 -4.15
CA ASN A 217 -5.74 21.99 -3.25
C ASN A 217 -7.13 21.81 -2.62
N PRO A 218 -7.38 20.71 -1.89
CA PRO A 218 -8.68 20.41 -1.31
C PRO A 218 -8.95 21.23 -0.04
N GLU A 219 -10.24 21.41 0.29
CA GLU A 219 -10.70 21.93 1.59
C GLU A 219 -10.80 20.81 2.63
N PHE A 220 -11.20 19.62 2.14
CA PHE A 220 -11.32 18.41 2.94
C PHE A 220 -10.59 17.23 2.28
N ALA A 221 -10.01 16.37 3.12
CA ALA A 221 -9.42 15.13 2.67
C ALA A 221 -9.89 13.93 3.51
N LEU A 222 -10.24 12.84 2.83
CA LEU A 222 -10.39 11.52 3.42
C LEU A 222 -9.21 10.67 2.98
N VAL A 223 -8.44 10.15 3.93
CA VAL A 223 -7.30 9.26 3.67
C VAL A 223 -7.77 7.85 3.98
N LEU A 224 -7.78 6.98 2.97
CA LEU A 224 -7.98 5.55 3.15
C LEU A 224 -6.61 4.95 3.44
N GLU A 225 -6.55 4.01 4.39
CA GLU A 225 -5.30 3.51 4.91
C GLU A 225 -5.47 2.14 5.57
N ALA A 226 -4.40 1.44 5.86
CA ALA A 226 -4.41 0.35 6.82
C ALA A 226 -3.75 0.79 8.14
N THR A 227 -4.11 0.15 9.24
CA THR A 227 -3.51 0.46 10.55
C THR A 227 -3.26 -0.81 11.36
N THR A 228 -2.25 -0.77 12.21
CA THR A 228 -1.86 -1.91 13.04
C THR A 228 -2.96 -2.27 14.03
N ALA A 229 -3.56 -3.45 13.87
CA ALA A 229 -4.44 -4.04 14.86
C ALA A 229 -3.62 -4.49 16.09
N ALA A 230 -4.08 -4.11 17.26
CA ALA A 230 -3.41 -4.41 18.53
C ALA A 230 -3.93 -5.67 19.24
N ASP A 231 -4.75 -6.48 18.58
CA ASP A 231 -5.27 -7.74 19.09
C ASP A 231 -4.33 -8.93 18.78
N ILE A 232 -3.03 -8.71 18.99
CA ILE A 232 -1.95 -9.68 18.75
C ILE A 232 -1.32 -10.15 20.05
N ALA A 233 -0.53 -11.24 19.98
CA ALA A 233 0.24 -11.72 21.11
C ALA A 233 1.22 -10.65 21.61
N GLY A 234 1.28 -10.44 22.92
CA GLY A 234 2.14 -9.43 23.55
C GLY A 234 1.53 -8.04 23.68
N ALA A 235 0.37 -7.76 23.06
CA ALA A 235 -0.38 -6.53 23.32
C ALA A 235 -1.33 -6.74 24.52
N GLU A 236 -1.21 -5.90 25.55
CA GLU A 236 -2.00 -6.00 26.79
C GLU A 236 -2.66 -4.65 27.13
N GLY A 237 -3.79 -4.70 27.87
CA GLY A 237 -4.48 -3.54 28.41
C GLY A 237 -4.85 -2.49 27.38
N ASP A 238 -4.52 -1.23 27.69
CA ASP A 238 -4.86 -0.04 26.88
C ASP A 238 -4.10 0.02 25.53
N ALA A 239 -3.10 -0.84 25.30
CA ALA A 239 -2.45 -0.97 23.99
C ALA A 239 -3.36 -1.58 22.92
N LYS A 240 -4.50 -2.18 23.29
CA LYS A 240 -5.47 -2.78 22.35
C LYS A 240 -6.44 -1.75 21.80
N VAL A 241 -5.94 -0.78 21.05
CA VAL A 241 -6.73 0.33 20.51
C VAL A 241 -7.66 -0.05 19.35
N CYS A 242 -7.38 -1.13 18.61
CA CYS A 242 -8.28 -1.65 17.58
C CYS A 242 -8.10 -3.17 17.40
N ARG A 243 -9.11 -3.82 16.85
CA ARG A 243 -9.15 -5.28 16.65
C ARG A 243 -9.78 -5.63 15.32
N LEU A 244 -9.38 -6.78 14.75
CA LEU A 244 -10.03 -7.31 13.56
C LEU A 244 -11.47 -7.72 13.85
N GLY A 245 -12.39 -7.32 12.97
CA GLY A 245 -13.80 -7.65 13.04
C GLY A 245 -14.64 -6.66 13.85
N GLU A 246 -14.05 -5.55 14.32
CA GLU A 246 -14.74 -4.50 15.08
C GLU A 246 -15.02 -3.23 14.27
N GLY A 247 -14.72 -3.24 12.96
CA GLY A 247 -14.99 -2.13 12.03
C GLY A 247 -13.82 -1.20 11.79
N PRO A 248 -14.06 -0.05 11.12
CA PRO A 248 -13.02 0.91 10.75
C PRO A 248 -12.42 1.62 11.94
N VAL A 249 -11.14 1.96 11.82
CA VAL A 249 -10.46 2.91 12.73
C VAL A 249 -10.51 4.29 12.12
N ILE A 250 -11.00 5.26 12.89
CA ILE A 250 -11.07 6.66 12.48
C ILE A 250 -10.04 7.45 13.27
N SER A 251 -9.18 8.19 12.58
CA SER A 251 -8.20 9.06 13.20
C SER A 251 -8.18 10.46 12.60
N PHE A 252 -7.92 11.46 13.44
CA PHE A 252 -7.81 12.87 13.07
C PHE A 252 -6.36 13.31 12.87
N MET A 253 -5.41 12.39 12.96
CA MET A 253 -3.98 12.64 12.77
C MET A 253 -3.47 11.75 11.64
N ASP A 254 -3.24 12.36 10.47
CA ASP A 254 -2.28 11.81 9.53
C ASP A 254 -0.87 12.29 9.93
N ARG A 255 0.16 11.58 9.50
CA ARG A 255 1.56 11.94 9.80
C ARG A 255 2.07 13.13 9.00
N GLY A 256 1.19 14.07 8.58
CA GLY A 256 1.67 15.39 8.22
C GLY A 256 1.89 15.69 6.75
N ALA A 257 1.27 14.94 5.82
CA ALA A 257 1.44 15.25 4.41
C ALA A 257 0.31 16.13 3.85
N ILE A 258 -0.93 15.68 3.97
CA ILE A 258 -2.08 16.35 3.35
C ILE A 258 -2.52 17.53 4.21
N HIS A 259 -2.70 17.34 5.52
CA HIS A 259 -3.25 18.37 6.40
C HIS A 259 -2.36 19.61 6.55
N VAL A 260 -1.05 19.52 6.32
CA VAL A 260 -0.13 20.67 6.31
C VAL A 260 0.09 21.27 4.94
N SER A 261 -0.62 20.79 3.90
CA SER A 261 -0.49 21.33 2.55
C SER A 261 -1.07 22.75 2.47
N ARG A 262 -0.32 23.68 1.84
CA ARG A 262 -0.70 25.08 1.66
C ARG A 262 -1.09 25.77 2.97
N GLY A 263 -2.34 26.20 3.12
CA GLY A 263 -2.89 26.86 4.33
C GLY A 263 -3.51 25.88 5.36
N GLY A 264 -3.40 24.58 5.10
CA GLY A 264 -4.00 23.51 5.89
C GLY A 264 -5.22 22.88 5.23
N VAL A 265 -5.39 21.58 5.41
CA VAL A 265 -6.51 20.78 4.88
C VAL A 265 -7.15 20.03 6.05
N ARG A 266 -8.48 20.08 6.17
CA ARG A 266 -9.23 19.30 7.16
C ARG A 266 -9.21 17.84 6.75
N THR A 267 -8.45 17.01 7.49
CA THR A 267 -8.14 15.63 7.10
C THR A 267 -8.66 14.64 8.12
N LEU A 268 -9.29 13.57 7.64
CA LEU A 268 -9.75 12.41 8.40
C LEU A 268 -9.18 11.15 7.75
N ALA A 269 -8.56 10.26 8.54
CA ALA A 269 -8.16 8.95 8.08
C ALA A 269 -9.18 7.87 8.47
N ILE A 270 -9.45 6.98 7.53
CA ILE A 270 -10.33 5.80 7.67
C ILE A 270 -9.46 4.59 7.39
N SER A 271 -9.12 3.85 8.43
CA SER A 271 -8.14 2.79 8.33
C SER A 271 -8.77 1.40 8.54
N LEU A 272 -8.37 0.46 7.69
CA LEU A 272 -8.65 -0.96 7.85
C LEU A 272 -7.71 -1.54 8.93
N PRO A 273 -8.22 -2.12 10.03
CA PRO A 273 -7.39 -2.85 10.98
C PRO A 273 -6.66 -4.01 10.30
N CYS A 274 -5.35 -4.09 10.46
CA CYS A 274 -4.52 -5.12 9.86
C CYS A 274 -3.46 -5.61 10.85
N ARG A 275 -3.31 -6.94 11.02
CA ARG A 275 -2.19 -7.52 11.77
C ARG A 275 -1.01 -7.71 10.85
N TYR A 276 0.19 -7.59 11.43
CA TYR A 276 1.46 -7.89 10.76
C TYR A 276 1.70 -7.01 9.53
N LEU A 277 1.40 -5.70 9.64
CA LEU A 277 1.72 -4.69 8.64
C LEU A 277 3.18 -4.74 8.21
N HIS A 278 3.48 -4.27 7.01
CA HIS A 278 4.81 -4.28 6.40
C HIS A 278 5.44 -5.68 6.34
N SER A 279 4.57 -6.70 6.18
CA SER A 279 4.99 -8.07 5.96
C SER A 279 4.25 -8.70 4.78
N PRO A 280 4.80 -9.74 4.16
CA PRO A 280 4.08 -10.46 3.10
C PRO A 280 2.90 -11.28 3.64
N SER A 281 2.62 -11.23 4.94
CA SER A 281 1.59 -12.03 5.61
C SER A 281 0.66 -11.16 6.45
N CYS A 282 0.29 -9.98 5.96
CA CYS A 282 -0.72 -9.13 6.57
C CYS A 282 -2.06 -9.86 6.68
N LEU A 283 -2.79 -9.65 7.77
CA LEU A 283 -4.07 -10.29 8.03
C LEU A 283 -5.14 -9.24 8.30
N ALA A 284 -6.22 -9.24 7.52
CA ALA A 284 -7.38 -8.35 7.68
C ALA A 284 -8.70 -9.13 7.73
N ASP A 285 -9.77 -8.51 8.20
CA ASP A 285 -11.12 -9.05 8.14
C ASP A 285 -11.93 -8.34 7.05
N LEU A 286 -12.54 -9.11 6.15
CA LEU A 286 -13.36 -8.57 5.06
C LEU A 286 -14.59 -7.81 5.55
N LYS A 287 -15.08 -8.09 6.76
CA LYS A 287 -16.18 -7.31 7.37
C LYS A 287 -15.74 -5.88 7.69
N ASP A 288 -14.49 -5.70 8.13
CA ASP A 288 -13.94 -4.37 8.38
C ASP A 288 -13.76 -3.60 7.06
N LEU A 289 -13.32 -4.29 6.00
CA LEU A 289 -13.22 -3.70 4.66
C LEU A 289 -14.59 -3.27 4.13
N ASP A 290 -15.61 -4.10 4.30
CA ASP A 290 -17.00 -3.77 3.94
C ASP A 290 -17.52 -2.57 4.76
N ALA A 291 -17.22 -2.52 6.06
CA ALA A 291 -17.63 -1.43 6.95
C ALA A 291 -16.90 -0.10 6.59
N CYS A 292 -15.60 -0.13 6.31
CA CYS A 292 -14.86 1.03 5.80
C CYS A 292 -15.50 1.55 4.50
N THR A 293 -15.78 0.65 3.56
CA THR A 293 -16.40 1.01 2.27
C THR A 293 -17.79 1.63 2.46
N ALA A 294 -18.62 1.06 3.32
CA ALA A 294 -19.96 1.57 3.59
C ALA A 294 -19.97 2.95 4.28
N LEU A 295 -18.93 3.29 5.01
CA LEU A 295 -18.80 4.58 5.69
C LEU A 295 -18.52 5.73 4.72
N LEU A 296 -17.83 5.49 3.59
CA LEU A 296 -17.40 6.53 2.66
C LEU A 296 -18.54 7.42 2.12
N PRO A 297 -19.63 6.88 1.55
CA PRO A 297 -20.71 7.72 1.05
C PRO A 297 -21.41 8.54 2.15
N LEU A 298 -21.43 8.06 3.38
CA LEU A 298 -21.99 8.78 4.53
C LEU A 298 -21.12 9.98 4.90
N LEU A 299 -19.81 9.81 4.94
CA LEU A 299 -18.86 10.90 5.22
C LEU A 299 -18.85 11.94 4.08
N ILE A 300 -18.88 11.51 2.82
CA ILE A 300 -18.98 12.42 1.69
C ILE A 300 -20.26 13.27 1.83
N LYS A 301 -21.38 12.65 2.14
CA LYS A 301 -22.65 13.35 2.34
C LYS A 301 -22.55 14.37 3.50
N SER A 302 -22.06 13.96 4.66
CA SER A 302 -21.90 14.83 5.84
C SER A 302 -20.99 16.04 5.51
N ILE A 303 -19.84 15.84 4.86
CA ILE A 303 -18.95 16.92 4.44
C ILE A 303 -19.66 17.90 3.51
N MET A 304 -20.46 17.41 2.56
CA MET A 304 -21.10 18.23 1.53
C MET A 304 -22.37 18.95 2.00
N GLU A 305 -23.09 18.42 2.99
CA GLU A 305 -24.40 18.93 3.40
C GLU A 305 -24.39 19.63 4.77
N GLU A 306 -23.50 19.21 5.69
CA GLU A 306 -23.56 19.64 7.11
C GLU A 306 -22.47 20.65 7.47
N VAL A 307 -21.35 20.70 6.73
CA VAL A 307 -20.21 21.59 7.04
C VAL A 307 -20.40 23.01 6.51
N SER A 308 -21.47 23.29 5.83
CA SER A 308 -21.76 24.59 5.14
C SER A 308 -21.93 25.80 6.05
N SER A 309 -21.68 25.71 7.36
CA SER A 309 -22.06 26.75 8.34
C SER A 309 -21.03 27.03 9.44
N ILE A 310 -19.74 26.94 9.14
CA ILE A 310 -18.71 27.45 10.07
C ILE A 310 -17.89 28.53 9.39
#